data_d3a773e363eb4d998c62874aac8a21b3
#
_entry.id   d3a773e363eb4d998c62874aac8a21b3
#
_cell.length_a   1.000
_cell.length_b   1.000
_cell.length_c   1.000
_cell.angle_alpha   90.00
_cell.angle_beta   90.00
_cell.angle_gamma   90.00
#
_symmetry.space_group_name_H-M   'P 1'
#
loop_
_entity.id
_entity.type
_entity.pdbx_description
1 polymer ?
#
loop_
_entity_poly.entity_id
_entity_poly.type
_entity_poly.pdbx_seq_one_letter_code
_entity_poly.pdbx_strand_id
1 'polypeptide(L)'
;QHHGTTVLEYFYNRAIELGVENVRRDDFRYDGPKPQTKEAGILMLADSVESAARTLAERTPNRVRQLVRRIVQQKFTAGELDECPLTLRDLHAIEESFIPVLMGTLHGRLEYPWQKDQKHDRSRADVSTALQPRPA
;
A
#
# COMPACT_ATOMS: atom_id res chain seq x y z
N GLN A 1 11.44 11.34 -3.46
CA GLN A 1 10.39 12.06 -4.21
C GLN A 1 9.00 11.45 -4.05
N HIS A 2 8.85 10.10 -4.04
CA HIS A 2 7.52 9.47 -4.00
C HIS A 2 6.70 9.74 -2.72
N HIS A 3 7.31 10.19 -1.65
CA HIS A 3 6.60 10.69 -0.47
C HIS A 3 6.25 12.19 -0.56
N GLY A 4 6.90 12.94 -1.43
CA GLY A 4 6.69 14.36 -1.63
C GLY A 4 6.82 15.16 -0.34
N THR A 5 5.81 15.99 -0.07
CA THR A 5 5.66 16.76 1.16
C THR A 5 4.48 16.28 2.00
N THR A 6 4.10 15.02 1.84
CA THR A 6 2.97 14.41 2.56
C THR A 6 3.17 14.45 4.06
N VAL A 7 2.10 14.72 4.79
CA VAL A 7 2.11 14.73 6.26
C VAL A 7 2.06 13.31 6.79
N LEU A 8 2.86 13.03 7.79
CA LEU A 8 2.81 11.79 8.56
C LEU A 8 1.66 11.87 9.58
N GLU A 9 0.42 11.74 9.09
CA GLU A 9 -0.81 11.97 9.87
C GLU A 9 -0.87 11.11 11.14
N TYR A 10 -0.44 9.87 11.07
CA TYR A 10 -0.41 8.99 12.24
C TYR A 10 0.44 9.57 13.38
N PHE A 11 1.65 10.01 13.08
CA PHE A 11 2.56 10.57 14.09
C PHE A 11 2.11 11.94 14.57
N TYR A 12 1.56 12.75 13.67
CA TYR A 12 0.98 14.04 14.04
C TYR A 12 -0.19 13.87 15.02
N ASN A 13 -1.15 13.00 14.72
CA ASN A 13 -2.27 12.72 15.59
C ASN A 13 -1.82 12.10 16.91
N ARG A 14 -0.82 11.23 16.88
CA ARG A 14 -0.25 10.63 18.09
C ARG A 14 0.41 11.66 18.99
N ALA A 15 1.11 12.63 18.43
CA ALA A 15 1.70 13.72 19.19
C ALA A 15 0.63 14.59 19.87
N ILE A 16 -0.48 14.86 19.19
CA ILE A 16 -1.64 15.58 19.79
C ILE A 16 -2.24 14.78 20.94
N GLU A 17 -2.49 13.48 20.76
CA GLU A 17 -3.04 12.60 21.80
C GLU A 17 -2.15 12.54 23.05
N LEU A 18 -0.82 12.59 22.87
CA LEU A 18 0.14 12.58 23.98
C LEU A 18 0.29 13.95 24.66
N GLY A 19 -0.41 14.99 24.19
CA GLY A 19 -0.38 16.33 24.78
C GLY A 19 0.94 17.07 24.58
N VAL A 20 1.69 16.76 23.53
CA VAL A 20 2.92 17.49 23.18
C VAL A 20 2.57 18.94 22.86
N GLU A 21 3.22 19.89 23.54
CA GLU A 21 2.98 21.32 23.34
C GLU A 21 3.59 21.80 22.01
N ASN A 22 2.92 22.79 21.39
CA ASN A 22 3.36 23.44 20.15
C ASN A 22 3.53 22.49 18.94
N VAL A 23 2.74 21.43 18.88
CA VAL A 23 2.73 20.49 17.74
C VAL A 23 2.22 21.21 16.50
N ARG A 24 3.06 21.32 15.47
CA ARG A 24 2.67 21.85 14.16
C ARG A 24 2.59 20.70 13.16
N ARG A 25 1.53 20.71 12.35
CA ARG A 25 1.34 19.68 11.31
C ARG A 25 2.50 19.66 10.31
N ASP A 26 3.08 20.82 10.03
CA ASP A 26 4.20 20.94 9.10
C ASP A 26 5.49 20.28 9.60
N ASP A 27 5.67 20.13 10.92
CA ASP A 27 6.82 19.43 11.49
C ASP A 27 6.81 17.92 11.21
N PHE A 28 5.66 17.40 10.77
CA PHE A 28 5.45 16.00 10.42
C PHE A 28 5.35 15.76 8.91
N ARG A 29 5.85 16.67 8.10
CA ARG A 29 5.92 16.52 6.65
C ARG A 29 7.24 15.87 6.24
N TYR A 30 7.18 15.11 5.16
CA TYR A 30 8.39 14.77 4.43
C TYR A 30 8.99 16.03 3.80
N ASP A 31 10.32 16.09 3.75
CA ASP A 31 11.04 17.25 3.24
C ASP A 31 10.90 17.46 1.72
N GLY A 32 10.36 16.50 1.04
CA GLY A 32 10.25 16.54 -0.41
C GLY A 32 11.50 16.04 -1.12
N PRO A 33 11.75 16.43 -2.37
CA PRO A 33 10.86 17.26 -3.20
C PRO A 33 9.57 16.52 -3.60
N LYS A 34 8.60 17.30 -4.09
CA LYS A 34 7.42 16.73 -4.76
C LYS A 34 7.86 15.94 -6.00
N PRO A 35 7.06 14.97 -6.46
CA PRO A 35 7.36 14.23 -7.69
C PRO A 35 7.61 15.16 -8.88
N GLN A 36 8.72 14.94 -9.57
CA GLN A 36 9.14 15.74 -10.72
C GLN A 36 8.92 15.02 -12.06
N THR A 37 8.71 13.73 -12.02
CA THR A 37 8.48 12.88 -13.19
C THR A 37 7.14 12.15 -13.08
N LYS A 38 6.60 11.69 -14.21
CA LYS A 38 5.38 10.85 -14.23
C LYS A 38 5.57 9.59 -13.39
N GLU A 39 6.71 8.95 -13.51
CA GLU A 39 7.07 7.72 -12.80
C GLU A 39 7.06 7.93 -11.28
N ALA A 40 7.65 9.02 -10.81
CA ALA A 40 7.65 9.36 -9.38
C ALA A 40 6.23 9.68 -8.87
N GLY A 41 5.42 10.34 -9.67
CA GLY A 41 4.01 10.59 -9.36
C GLY A 41 3.18 9.32 -9.30
N ILE A 42 3.35 8.42 -10.25
CA ILE A 42 2.68 7.11 -10.25
C ILE A 42 3.10 6.29 -9.02
N LEU A 43 4.38 6.29 -8.69
CA LEU A 43 4.88 5.59 -7.50
C LEU A 43 4.29 6.14 -6.20
N MET A 44 4.18 7.48 -6.06
CA MET A 44 3.50 8.11 -4.93
C MET A 44 2.06 7.63 -4.80
N LEU A 45 1.32 7.64 -5.89
CA LEU A 45 -0.08 7.21 -5.90
C LEU A 45 -0.21 5.72 -5.57
N ALA A 46 0.64 4.87 -6.16
CA ALA A 46 0.65 3.43 -5.92
C ALA A 46 0.93 3.10 -4.45
N ASP A 47 1.95 3.71 -3.86
CA ASP A 47 2.31 3.52 -2.45
C ASP A 47 1.18 3.97 -1.52
N SER A 48 0.59 5.13 -1.79
CA SER A 48 -0.50 5.68 -0.98
C SER A 48 -1.76 4.82 -1.05
N VAL A 49 -2.12 4.36 -2.26
CA VAL A 49 -3.29 3.51 -2.49
C VAL A 49 -3.08 2.12 -1.87
N GLU A 50 -1.92 1.53 -2.03
CA GLU A 50 -1.58 0.21 -1.46
C GLU A 50 -1.64 0.26 0.06
N SER A 51 -1.06 1.26 0.68
CA SER A 51 -1.08 1.44 2.13
C SER A 51 -2.51 1.62 2.66
N ALA A 52 -3.32 2.42 1.98
CA ALA A 52 -4.73 2.62 2.35
C ALA A 52 -5.58 1.36 2.14
N ALA A 53 -5.30 0.59 1.09
CA ALA A 53 -6.04 -0.64 0.78
C ALA A 53 -5.86 -1.73 1.86
N ARG A 54 -4.76 -1.73 2.58
CA ARG A 54 -4.53 -2.66 3.71
C ARG A 54 -5.54 -2.48 4.83
N THR A 55 -6.13 -1.31 4.99
CA THR A 55 -7.10 -0.99 6.04
C THR A 55 -8.54 -1.33 5.68
N LEU A 56 -8.82 -1.72 4.43
CA LEU A 56 -10.17 -2.10 4.01
C LEU A 56 -10.57 -3.44 4.62
N ALA A 57 -11.67 -3.43 5.40
CA ALA A 57 -12.26 -4.65 5.97
C ALA A 57 -12.90 -5.53 4.90
N GLU A 58 -13.60 -4.90 3.95
CA GLU A 58 -14.21 -5.56 2.79
C GLU A 58 -13.69 -4.93 1.51
N ARG A 59 -13.30 -5.77 0.56
CA ARG A 59 -12.67 -5.36 -0.68
C ARG A 59 -13.55 -5.76 -1.86
N THR A 60 -14.66 -5.06 -1.99
CA THR A 60 -15.49 -5.14 -3.19
C THR A 60 -14.91 -4.22 -4.27
N PRO A 61 -15.16 -4.49 -5.58
CA PRO A 61 -14.72 -3.62 -6.66
C PRO A 61 -15.12 -2.16 -6.46
N ASN A 62 -16.33 -1.89 -5.98
CA ASN A 62 -16.80 -0.53 -5.72
C ASN A 62 -16.04 0.15 -4.58
N ARG A 63 -15.75 -0.54 -3.50
CA ARG A 63 -14.98 0.01 -2.37
C ARG A 63 -13.54 0.30 -2.75
N VAL A 64 -12.93 -0.58 -3.51
CA VAL A 64 -11.58 -0.38 -4.06
C VAL A 64 -11.56 0.83 -4.98
N ARG A 65 -12.52 0.95 -5.89
CA ARG A 65 -12.66 2.11 -6.80
C ARG A 65 -12.81 3.42 -6.03
N GLN A 66 -13.67 3.47 -5.04
CA GLN A 66 -13.86 4.66 -4.21
C GLN A 66 -12.59 5.03 -3.44
N LEU A 67 -11.89 4.05 -2.90
CA LEU A 67 -10.63 4.28 -2.22
C LEU A 67 -9.57 4.88 -3.14
N VAL A 68 -9.37 4.29 -4.31
CA VAL A 68 -8.40 4.75 -5.30
C VAL A 68 -8.69 6.20 -5.70
N ARG A 69 -9.94 6.51 -6.05
CA ARG A 69 -10.34 7.87 -6.41
C ARG A 69 -10.12 8.86 -5.29
N ARG A 70 -10.48 8.50 -4.07
CA ARG A 70 -10.28 9.35 -2.89
C ARG A 70 -8.81 9.67 -2.67
N ILE A 71 -7.94 8.68 -2.73
CA ILE A 71 -6.50 8.88 -2.52
C ILE A 71 -5.89 9.75 -3.63
N VAL A 72 -6.20 9.48 -4.88
CA VAL A 72 -5.73 10.28 -6.01
C VAL A 72 -6.20 11.74 -5.87
N GLN A 73 -7.47 11.95 -5.54
CA GLN A 73 -8.02 13.28 -5.34
C GLN A 73 -7.37 14.01 -4.15
N GLN A 74 -7.10 13.32 -3.05
CA GLN A 74 -6.40 13.89 -1.90
C GLN A 74 -5.01 14.38 -2.27
N LYS A 75 -4.24 13.57 -3.00
CA LYS A 75 -2.90 13.97 -3.47
C LYS A 75 -2.95 15.14 -4.44
N PHE A 76 -3.89 15.13 -5.36
CA PHE A 76 -4.11 16.23 -6.30
C PHE A 76 -4.48 17.53 -5.55
N THR A 77 -5.46 17.48 -4.66
CA THR A 77 -5.95 18.63 -3.91
C THR A 77 -4.90 19.19 -2.95
N ALA A 78 -4.06 18.32 -2.38
CA ALA A 78 -2.95 18.73 -1.52
C ALA A 78 -1.78 19.38 -2.29
N GLY A 79 -1.84 19.42 -3.63
CA GLY A 79 -0.79 19.99 -4.46
C GLY A 79 0.46 19.12 -4.60
N GLU A 80 0.41 17.87 -4.19
CA GLU A 80 1.57 16.97 -4.24
C GLU A 80 2.00 16.62 -5.67
N LEU A 81 1.07 16.73 -6.64
CA LEU A 81 1.31 16.45 -8.05
C LEU A 81 1.55 17.71 -8.90
N ASP A 82 1.63 18.88 -8.28
CA ASP A 82 1.72 20.17 -9.01
C ASP A 82 2.98 20.30 -9.86
N GLU A 83 4.07 19.64 -9.49
CA GLU A 83 5.35 19.67 -10.19
C GLU A 83 5.55 18.44 -11.09
N CYS A 84 4.53 17.58 -11.19
CA CYS A 84 4.55 16.36 -11.93
C CYS A 84 3.80 16.53 -13.28
N PRO A 85 4.39 16.11 -14.41
CA PRO A 85 3.77 16.32 -15.72
C PRO A 85 2.66 15.29 -16.04
N LEU A 86 1.85 14.93 -15.04
CA LEU A 86 0.66 14.10 -15.20
C LEU A 86 -0.52 14.96 -15.65
N THR A 87 -1.22 14.50 -16.67
CA THR A 87 -2.49 15.09 -17.10
C THR A 87 -3.66 14.50 -16.32
N LEU A 88 -4.83 15.15 -16.36
CA LEU A 88 -6.05 14.60 -15.79
C LEU A 88 -6.43 13.26 -16.45
N ARG A 89 -6.15 13.11 -17.74
CA ARG A 89 -6.33 11.84 -18.47
C ARG A 89 -5.40 10.76 -17.93
N ASP A 90 -4.13 11.09 -17.64
CA ASP A 90 -3.18 10.18 -17.02
C ASP A 90 -3.67 9.72 -15.65
N LEU A 91 -4.19 10.63 -14.82
CA LEU A 91 -4.73 10.29 -13.50
C LEU A 91 -5.90 9.31 -13.60
N HIS A 92 -6.82 9.55 -14.55
CA HIS A 92 -7.93 8.62 -14.78
C HIS A 92 -7.46 7.24 -15.22
N ALA A 93 -6.50 7.17 -16.14
CA ALA A 93 -5.91 5.90 -16.59
C ALA A 93 -5.20 5.16 -15.44
N ILE A 94 -4.51 5.89 -14.56
CA ILE A 94 -3.86 5.34 -13.36
C ILE A 94 -4.90 4.75 -12.40
N GLU A 95 -5.96 5.48 -12.10
CA GLU A 95 -7.07 5.00 -11.26
C GLU A 95 -7.64 3.69 -11.77
N GLU A 96 -7.97 3.64 -13.06
CA GLU A 96 -8.54 2.44 -13.69
C GLU A 96 -7.55 1.25 -13.70
N SER A 97 -6.25 1.50 -13.84
CA SER A 97 -5.23 0.46 -13.85
C SER A 97 -4.95 -0.13 -12.46
N PHE A 98 -5.12 0.63 -11.39
CA PHE A 98 -4.87 0.18 -10.02
C PHE A 98 -5.94 -0.79 -9.52
N ILE A 99 -7.18 -0.66 -9.97
CA ILE A 99 -8.31 -1.45 -9.49
C ILE A 99 -8.10 -2.94 -9.69
N PRO A 100 -7.80 -3.46 -10.90
CA PRO A 100 -7.59 -4.90 -11.09
C PRO A 100 -6.34 -5.42 -10.35
N VAL A 101 -5.29 -4.60 -10.21
CA VAL A 101 -4.09 -4.98 -9.45
C VAL A 101 -4.43 -5.16 -7.97
N LEU A 102 -5.16 -4.23 -7.37
CA LEU A 102 -5.60 -4.33 -5.97
C LEU A 102 -6.55 -5.50 -5.76
N MET A 103 -7.49 -5.73 -6.67
CA MET A 103 -8.39 -6.88 -6.60
C MET A 103 -7.63 -8.21 -6.72
N GLY A 104 -6.61 -8.28 -7.57
CA GLY A 104 -5.76 -9.46 -7.75
C GLY A 104 -4.91 -9.80 -6.52
N THR A 105 -4.38 -8.80 -5.82
CA THR A 105 -3.59 -9.01 -4.58
C THR A 105 -4.45 -9.54 -3.42
N LEU A 106 -5.78 -9.48 -3.54
CA LEU A 106 -6.73 -9.94 -2.54
C LEU A 106 -7.05 -11.43 -2.64
N HIS A 107 -6.95 -12.02 -3.81
CA HIS A 107 -7.32 -13.41 -4.10
C HIS A 107 -6.15 -14.40 -4.01
N GLY A 108 -4.95 -13.95 -3.74
CA GLY A 108 -3.81 -14.81 -3.57
C GLY A 108 -2.58 -13.99 -3.20
N ARG A 109 -1.97 -14.25 -2.07
CA ARG A 109 -0.53 -14.21 -2.03
C ARG A 109 -0.09 -14.97 -3.26
N LEU A 110 0.61 -14.31 -4.17
CA LEU A 110 1.34 -15.00 -5.22
C LEU A 110 2.18 -16.07 -4.51
N GLU A 111 1.69 -17.31 -4.50
CA GLU A 111 2.49 -18.43 -4.07
C GLU A 111 3.56 -18.60 -5.12
N TYR A 112 4.73 -18.08 -4.82
CA TYR A 112 5.89 -18.32 -5.66
C TYR A 112 6.12 -19.83 -5.76
N PRO A 113 6.50 -20.38 -6.91
CA PRO A 113 6.65 -21.82 -7.13
C PRO A 113 7.45 -22.54 -6.04
N TRP A 114 8.49 -21.88 -5.47
CA TRP A 114 9.31 -22.45 -4.39
C TRP A 114 8.58 -22.60 -3.03
N GLN A 115 7.45 -21.91 -2.81
CA GLN A 115 6.66 -22.05 -1.58
C GLN A 115 5.82 -23.33 -1.59
N LYS A 116 5.50 -23.86 -2.77
CA LYS A 116 4.80 -25.15 -2.93
C LYS A 116 5.72 -26.32 -2.55
N ASP A 117 6.99 -26.23 -2.90
CA ASP A 117 7.97 -27.27 -2.62
C ASP A 117 8.21 -27.41 -1.11
N GLN A 118 8.26 -26.32 -0.35
CA GLN A 118 8.43 -26.34 1.11
C GLN A 118 7.21 -26.95 1.85
N LYS A 119 6.01 -26.76 1.36
CA LYS A 119 4.81 -27.40 1.95
C LYS A 119 4.79 -28.91 1.70
N HIS A 120 5.27 -29.34 0.56
CA HIS A 120 5.32 -30.75 0.18
C HIS A 120 6.37 -31.51 0.98
N ASP A 121 7.50 -30.88 1.28
CA ASP A 121 8.58 -31.46 2.05
C ASP A 121 8.21 -31.60 3.54
N ARG A 122 7.50 -30.61 4.11
CA ARG A 122 6.99 -30.68 5.49
C ARG A 122 5.95 -31.79 5.67
N SER A 123 5.07 -32.02 4.70
CA SER A 123 4.09 -33.08 4.77
C SER A 123 4.71 -34.48 4.66
N ARG A 124 5.83 -34.62 3.93
CA ARG A 124 6.60 -35.86 3.87
C ARG A 124 7.38 -36.15 5.16
N ALA A 125 7.90 -35.12 5.80
CA ALA A 125 8.62 -35.26 7.09
C ALA A 125 7.66 -35.75 8.20
N ASP A 126 6.44 -35.22 8.27
CA ASP A 126 5.45 -35.61 9.27
C ASP A 126 4.98 -37.06 9.10
N VAL A 127 4.85 -37.54 7.86
CA VAL A 127 4.46 -38.94 7.56
C VAL A 127 5.58 -39.91 7.92
N SER A 128 6.85 -39.49 7.73
CA SER A 128 8.01 -40.34 8.04
C SER A 128 8.20 -40.54 9.57
N THR A 129 7.83 -39.52 10.35
CA THR A 129 7.94 -39.63 11.84
C THR A 129 6.82 -40.48 12.44
N ALA A 130 5.69 -40.60 11.77
CA ALA A 130 4.56 -41.44 12.25
C ALA A 130 4.74 -42.93 12.03
N LEU A 131 5.73 -43.37 11.25
CA LEU A 131 5.98 -44.76 10.86
C LEU A 131 7.15 -45.42 11.64
N GLN A 132 7.72 -44.77 12.64
CA GLN A 132 8.74 -45.41 13.48
C GLN A 132 8.07 -46.29 14.54
N PRO A 133 8.40 -47.60 14.60
CA PRO A 133 7.89 -48.48 15.68
C PRO A 133 8.43 -48.03 17.02
N ARG A 134 7.55 -47.92 18.00
CA ARG A 134 7.94 -47.64 19.38
C ARG A 134 8.83 -48.79 19.87
N PRO A 135 9.95 -48.49 20.51
CA PRO A 135 10.73 -49.53 21.17
C PRO A 135 9.90 -50.18 22.28
N ALA A 136 9.99 -51.46 22.36
CA ALA A 136 9.31 -52.27 23.35
C ALA A 136 9.73 -51.93 24.81
#